data_1ae7cb668fedc50623e88a27366f7544
#
_entry.id   1ae7cb668fedc50623e88a27366f7544
#
_cell.length_a   1.000
_cell.length_b   1.000
_cell.length_c   1.000
_cell.angle_alpha   90.00
_cell.angle_beta   90.00
_cell.angle_gamma   90.00
#
_symmetry.space_group_name_H-M   'P 1'
#
loop_
_entity.id
_entity.type
_entity.pdbx_description
1 polymer ?
#
loop_
_entity_poly.entity_id
_entity_poly.type
_entity_poly.pdbx_seq_one_letter_code
_entity_poly.pdbx_strand_id
1 'polypeptide(L)'
;MGIDITFALFRNSLHIPTAWRLLGIVHGFQPNAIVCHSGHDSNIVGLVRLFTRKHPFRIIRQKTYLTRKTKVFSINHFCDEVIVPGTSMKTHLEQEGCRTRVTVVPPGFDFQKLYVDSRNSLPTNVLSWLASRRGCPVIAQVGMLRPEKGH
;
A
#
# COMPACT_ATOMS: atom_id res chain seq x y z
N MET A 1 0.66 -16.39 -16.71
CA MET A 1 1.83 -16.17 -15.84
C MET A 1 1.30 -16.23 -14.40
N GLY A 2 1.71 -17.21 -13.61
CA GLY A 2 1.26 -17.34 -12.22
C GLY A 2 2.03 -16.39 -11.30
N ILE A 3 1.39 -15.96 -10.20
CA ILE A 3 2.05 -15.21 -9.13
C ILE A 3 2.31 -16.18 -8.00
N ASP A 4 3.57 -16.34 -7.59
CA ASP A 4 3.93 -17.15 -6.44
C ASP A 4 3.59 -16.40 -5.15
N ILE A 5 2.78 -17.02 -4.30
CA ILE A 5 2.34 -16.45 -3.03
C ILE A 5 3.02 -17.20 -1.89
N THR A 6 3.73 -16.47 -1.04
CA THR A 6 4.35 -17.01 0.18
C THR A 6 3.86 -16.24 1.40
N PHE A 7 3.38 -16.97 2.41
CA PHE A 7 2.92 -16.38 3.66
C PHE A 7 4.09 -16.22 4.65
N ALA A 8 4.23 -15.00 5.21
CA ALA A 8 5.17 -14.70 6.27
C ALA A 8 4.49 -13.84 7.33
N LEU A 9 4.64 -14.19 8.61
CA LEU A 9 3.98 -13.51 9.71
C LEU A 9 4.86 -12.38 10.25
N PHE A 10 4.43 -11.14 10.08
CA PHE A 10 5.09 -9.94 10.60
C PHE A 10 4.48 -9.53 11.96
N ARG A 11 4.99 -10.05 13.07
CA ARG A 11 4.48 -9.71 14.41
C ARG A 11 4.95 -8.33 14.88
N ASN A 12 6.17 -7.94 14.54
CA ASN A 12 6.77 -6.64 14.87
C ASN A 12 7.88 -6.27 13.88
N SER A 13 8.46 -5.08 14.05
CA SER A 13 9.50 -4.53 13.15
C SER A 13 10.86 -5.25 13.20
N LEU A 14 11.07 -6.17 14.16
CA LEU A 14 12.32 -6.90 14.40
C LEU A 14 12.08 -8.41 14.52
N HIS A 15 11.08 -8.94 13.82
CA HIS A 15 10.73 -10.36 13.89
C HIS A 15 11.77 -11.23 13.17
N ILE A 16 12.75 -11.73 13.92
CA ILE A 16 13.91 -12.50 13.42
C ILE A 16 13.51 -13.72 12.58
N PRO A 17 12.52 -14.57 12.99
CA PRO A 17 12.13 -15.72 12.17
C PRO A 17 11.64 -15.33 10.77
N THR A 18 10.90 -14.22 10.66
CA THR A 18 10.47 -13.70 9.37
C THR A 18 11.63 -13.14 8.56
N ALA A 19 12.60 -12.48 9.20
CA ALA A 19 13.81 -12.00 8.52
C ALA A 19 14.61 -13.15 7.92
N TRP A 20 14.81 -14.25 8.64
CA TRP A 20 15.47 -15.46 8.14
C TRP A 20 14.73 -16.09 6.97
N ARG A 21 13.42 -16.24 7.08
CA ARG A 21 12.60 -16.77 5.99
C ARG A 21 12.67 -15.88 4.75
N LEU A 22 12.58 -14.56 4.93
CA LEU A 22 12.67 -13.59 3.87
C LEU A 22 14.06 -13.58 3.22
N LEU A 23 15.13 -13.75 4.01
CA LEU A 23 16.49 -13.89 3.50
C LEU A 23 16.60 -15.08 2.53
N GLY A 24 16.03 -16.23 2.87
CA GLY A 24 15.96 -17.40 1.99
C GLY A 24 15.23 -17.10 0.66
N ILE A 25 14.07 -16.41 0.76
CA ILE A 25 13.30 -16.01 -0.43
C ILE A 25 14.12 -15.04 -1.30
N VAL A 26 14.77 -14.05 -0.71
CA VAL A 26 15.58 -13.05 -1.44
C VAL A 26 16.78 -13.73 -2.12
N HIS A 27 17.43 -14.68 -1.46
CA HIS A 27 18.53 -15.44 -2.06
C HIS A 27 18.08 -16.33 -3.23
N GLY A 28 16.91 -16.96 -3.14
CA GLY A 28 16.39 -17.79 -4.21
C GLY A 28 15.83 -17.01 -5.39
N PHE A 29 15.13 -15.91 -5.11
CA PHE A 29 14.44 -15.10 -6.13
C PHE A 29 15.31 -14.01 -6.75
N GLN A 30 16.30 -13.50 -6.01
CA GLN A 30 17.24 -12.43 -6.42
C GLN A 30 16.51 -11.19 -6.99
N PRO A 31 15.59 -10.55 -6.23
CA PRO A 31 14.81 -9.43 -6.74
C PRO A 31 15.70 -8.19 -7.00
N ASN A 32 15.38 -7.41 -8.00
CA ASN A 32 15.98 -6.09 -8.23
C ASN A 32 15.36 -5.00 -7.32
N ALA A 33 14.11 -5.19 -6.94
CA ALA A 33 13.40 -4.30 -6.04
C ALA A 33 12.36 -5.05 -5.20
N ILE A 34 12.13 -4.57 -3.97
CA ILE A 34 11.09 -5.07 -3.07
C ILE A 34 10.19 -3.89 -2.70
N VAL A 35 8.89 -4.05 -2.96
CA VAL A 35 7.87 -3.06 -2.58
C VAL A 35 7.28 -3.44 -1.24
N CYS A 36 7.34 -2.52 -0.28
CA CYS A 36 6.85 -2.66 1.07
C CYS A 36 5.61 -1.78 1.30
N HIS A 37 4.55 -2.32 1.89
CA HIS A 37 3.30 -1.60 2.13
C HIS A 37 3.15 -1.08 3.56
N SER A 38 3.98 -1.55 4.49
CA SER A 38 3.97 -1.12 5.89
C SER A 38 5.36 -0.76 6.43
N GLY A 39 5.40 -0.16 7.64
CA GLY A 39 6.66 0.13 8.31
C GLY A 39 7.35 -1.12 8.85
N HIS A 40 6.57 -2.15 9.19
CA HIS A 40 7.13 -3.40 9.71
C HIS A 40 7.87 -4.18 8.63
N ASP A 41 7.25 -4.35 7.45
CA ASP A 41 7.87 -5.02 6.32
C ASP A 41 9.11 -4.27 5.83
N SER A 42 9.05 -2.93 5.65
CA SER A 42 10.24 -2.17 5.22
C SER A 42 11.41 -2.25 6.22
N ASN A 43 11.13 -2.32 7.52
CA ASN A 43 12.19 -2.49 8.53
C ASN A 43 12.83 -3.88 8.45
N ILE A 44 12.01 -4.94 8.33
CA ILE A 44 12.53 -6.31 8.21
C ILE A 44 13.29 -6.50 6.90
N VAL A 45 12.77 -5.97 5.77
CA VAL A 45 13.48 -6.00 4.48
C VAL A 45 14.78 -5.22 4.56
N GLY A 46 14.80 -4.07 5.28
CA GLY A 46 16.01 -3.31 5.54
C GLY A 46 17.07 -4.11 6.30
N LEU A 47 16.66 -4.87 7.32
CA LEU A 47 17.56 -5.78 8.03
C LEU A 47 18.08 -6.89 7.12
N VAL A 48 17.22 -7.52 6.32
CA VAL A 48 17.62 -8.56 5.36
C VAL A 48 18.66 -8.02 4.37
N ARG A 49 18.52 -6.78 3.89
CA ARG A 49 19.46 -6.14 2.98
C ARG A 49 20.88 -6.08 3.55
N LEU A 50 21.06 -5.96 4.85
CA LEU A 50 22.39 -5.98 5.47
C LEU A 50 23.13 -7.30 5.26
N PHE A 51 22.40 -8.41 5.10
CA PHE A 51 22.95 -9.75 4.88
C PHE A 51 23.00 -10.17 3.40
N THR A 52 22.48 -9.36 2.49
CA THR A 52 22.39 -9.64 1.05
C THR A 52 23.31 -8.77 0.19
N ARG A 53 24.49 -8.41 0.71
CA ARG A 53 25.44 -7.50 0.04
C ARG A 53 25.86 -7.93 -1.38
N LYS A 54 25.84 -9.23 -1.67
CA LYS A 54 26.19 -9.78 -3.00
C LYS A 54 25.08 -9.56 -4.05
N HIS A 55 23.85 -9.33 -3.63
CA HIS A 55 22.69 -9.11 -4.50
C HIS A 55 21.93 -7.87 -4.01
N PRO A 56 22.42 -6.66 -4.37
CA PRO A 56 21.78 -5.42 -3.94
C PRO A 56 20.41 -5.28 -4.62
N PHE A 57 19.39 -4.96 -3.83
CA PHE A 57 18.04 -4.66 -4.31
C PHE A 57 17.57 -3.34 -3.74
N ARG A 58 16.64 -2.69 -4.44
CA ARG A 58 16.02 -1.45 -3.96
C ARG A 58 14.84 -1.76 -3.04
N ILE A 59 14.68 -0.96 -2.00
CA ILE A 59 13.52 -1.00 -1.09
C ILE A 59 12.64 0.20 -1.38
N ILE A 60 11.46 -0.06 -1.91
CA ILE A 60 10.46 0.95 -2.24
C ILE A 60 9.32 0.83 -1.25
N ARG A 61 9.05 1.89 -0.50
CA ARG A 61 7.93 1.90 0.44
C ARG A 61 6.73 2.60 -0.16
N GLN A 62 5.62 1.89 -0.30
CA GLN A 62 4.34 2.49 -0.66
C GLN A 62 3.63 2.97 0.60
N LYS A 63 3.28 4.25 0.66
CA LYS A 63 2.53 4.85 1.76
C LYS A 63 1.22 5.42 1.22
N THR A 64 0.10 4.84 1.65
CA THR A 64 -1.24 5.14 1.11
C THR A 64 -2.11 5.96 2.06
N TYR A 65 -1.67 6.18 3.30
CA TYR A 65 -2.41 6.97 4.29
C TYR A 65 -1.46 7.84 5.13
N LEU A 66 -1.97 8.97 5.57
CA LEU A 66 -1.28 9.85 6.52
C LEU A 66 -1.49 9.33 7.94
N THR A 67 -0.41 9.33 8.71
CA THR A 67 -0.46 9.15 10.15
C THR A 67 -0.19 10.48 10.82
N ARG A 68 -0.78 10.74 11.98
CA ARG A 68 -0.60 11.99 12.72
C ARG A 68 0.89 12.31 12.98
N LYS A 69 1.72 11.29 13.14
CA LYS A 69 3.16 11.40 13.26
C LYS A 69 3.83 10.29 12.46
N THR A 70 4.63 10.62 11.47
CA THR A 70 5.31 9.64 10.63
C THR A 70 6.70 9.34 11.17
N LYS A 71 7.01 8.07 11.37
CA LYS A 71 8.36 7.64 11.78
C LYS A 71 9.29 7.67 10.56
N VAL A 72 9.78 8.85 10.19
CA VAL A 72 10.65 9.04 9.03
C VAL A 72 12.04 8.43 9.19
N PHE A 73 12.48 8.17 10.44
CA PHE A 73 13.78 7.53 10.71
C PHE A 73 13.94 6.22 9.92
N SER A 74 12.99 5.31 10.02
CA SER A 74 13.07 4.03 9.31
C SER A 74 12.99 4.19 7.78
N ILE A 75 12.27 5.18 7.31
CA ILE A 75 12.20 5.52 5.89
C ILE A 75 13.58 5.97 5.42
N ASN A 76 14.19 6.93 6.11
CA ASN A 76 15.47 7.52 5.73
C ASN A 76 16.65 6.54 5.78
N HIS A 77 16.56 5.47 6.60
CA HIS A 77 17.65 4.51 6.76
C HIS A 77 17.47 3.22 5.96
N PHE A 78 16.23 2.81 5.73
CA PHE A 78 15.96 1.50 5.11
C PHE A 78 15.38 1.59 3.70
N CYS A 79 14.78 2.71 3.31
CA CYS A 79 14.13 2.82 2.01
C CYS A 79 14.96 3.64 1.03
N ASP A 80 15.00 3.21 -0.21
CA ASP A 80 15.64 3.96 -1.31
C ASP A 80 14.65 4.92 -1.97
N GLU A 81 13.35 4.61 -1.87
CA GLU A 81 12.28 5.44 -2.43
C GLU A 81 10.97 5.24 -1.67
N VAL A 82 10.16 6.30 -1.61
CA VAL A 82 8.79 6.25 -1.08
C VAL A 82 7.83 6.63 -2.18
N ILE A 83 6.81 5.81 -2.41
CA ILE A 83 5.71 6.10 -3.33
C ILE A 83 4.49 6.56 -2.53
N VAL A 84 3.91 7.68 -2.93
CA VAL A 84 2.71 8.27 -2.32
C VAL A 84 1.65 8.59 -3.39
N PRO A 85 0.34 8.55 -3.04
CA PRO A 85 -0.73 8.78 -4.01
C PRO A 85 -0.96 10.24 -4.39
N GLY A 86 -0.40 11.20 -3.65
CA GLY A 86 -0.65 12.62 -3.91
C GLY A 86 0.41 13.54 -3.33
N THR A 87 0.46 14.76 -3.87
CA THR A 87 1.42 15.80 -3.50
C THR A 87 1.32 16.25 -2.04
N SER A 88 0.11 16.32 -1.48
CA SER A 88 -0.10 16.67 -0.07
C SER A 88 0.63 15.70 0.87
N MET A 89 0.63 14.40 0.54
CA MET A 89 1.34 13.40 1.32
C MET A 89 2.86 13.52 1.16
N LYS A 90 3.35 13.85 -0.04
CA LYS A 90 4.75 14.16 -0.29
C LYS A 90 5.20 15.32 0.58
N THR A 91 4.51 16.46 0.50
CA THR A 91 4.81 17.66 1.29
C THR A 91 4.82 17.36 2.80
N HIS A 92 3.84 16.60 3.28
CA HIS A 92 3.79 16.20 4.69
C HIS A 92 5.02 15.38 5.10
N LEU A 93 5.44 14.40 4.30
CA LEU A 93 6.65 13.60 4.58
C LEU A 93 7.91 14.46 4.60
N GLU A 94 8.05 15.41 3.67
CA GLU A 94 9.17 16.34 3.60
C GLU A 94 9.21 17.24 4.85
N GLN A 95 8.06 17.77 5.29
CA GLN A 95 7.94 18.55 6.52
C GLN A 95 8.28 17.76 7.79
N GLU A 96 7.97 16.46 7.82
CA GLU A 96 8.35 15.54 8.91
C GLU A 96 9.85 15.14 8.84
N GLY A 97 10.62 15.64 7.89
CA GLY A 97 12.05 15.40 7.75
C GLY A 97 12.42 14.14 6.96
N CYS A 98 11.56 13.71 6.04
CA CYS A 98 11.88 12.66 5.09
C CYS A 98 12.95 13.16 4.11
N ARG A 99 14.10 12.47 4.07
CA ARG A 99 15.23 12.74 3.16
C ARG A 99 15.27 11.75 2.00
N THR A 100 14.55 10.65 2.11
CA THR A 100 14.42 9.65 1.05
C THR A 100 13.61 10.24 -0.10
N ARG A 101 13.96 9.89 -1.33
CA ARG A 101 13.21 10.31 -2.53
C ARG A 101 11.72 9.94 -2.39
N VAL A 102 10.84 10.93 -2.55
CA VAL A 102 9.39 10.74 -2.52
C VAL A 102 8.84 10.98 -3.92
N THR A 103 8.25 9.93 -4.51
CA THR A 103 7.64 9.97 -5.83
C THR A 103 6.12 9.91 -5.70
N VAL A 104 5.43 10.83 -6.39
CA VAL A 104 3.97 10.83 -6.44
C VAL A 104 3.51 9.93 -7.58
N VAL A 105 2.77 8.87 -7.23
CA VAL A 105 2.13 7.97 -8.20
C VAL A 105 0.66 7.88 -7.84
N PRO A 106 -0.21 8.59 -8.55
CA PRO A 106 -1.65 8.52 -8.33
C PRO A 106 -2.17 7.09 -8.50
N PRO A 107 -3.22 6.69 -7.77
CA PRO A 107 -3.86 5.40 -7.98
C PRO A 107 -4.34 5.29 -9.43
N GLY A 108 -3.99 4.21 -10.09
CA GLY A 108 -4.50 3.89 -11.42
C GLY A 108 -5.91 3.34 -11.34
N PHE A 109 -6.79 3.84 -12.19
CA PHE A 109 -8.14 3.29 -12.40
C PHE A 109 -8.31 2.96 -13.87
N ASP A 110 -8.87 1.79 -14.14
CA ASP A 110 -9.33 1.43 -15.47
C ASP A 110 -10.69 2.10 -15.73
N PHE A 111 -10.64 3.36 -16.19
CA PHE A 111 -11.84 4.13 -16.49
C PHE A 111 -12.69 3.50 -17.58
N GLN A 112 -12.06 2.81 -18.54
CA GLN A 112 -12.79 2.12 -19.62
C GLN A 112 -13.65 0.99 -19.05
N LYS A 113 -13.06 0.18 -18.17
CA LYS A 113 -13.78 -0.88 -17.47
C LYS A 113 -14.89 -0.32 -16.60
N LEU A 114 -14.62 0.73 -15.81
CA LEU A 114 -15.63 1.39 -14.98
C LEU A 114 -16.80 1.92 -15.82
N TYR A 115 -16.52 2.49 -17.00
CA TYR A 115 -17.55 2.98 -17.90
C TYR A 115 -18.40 1.83 -18.47
N VAL A 116 -17.77 0.73 -18.86
CA VAL A 116 -18.49 -0.47 -19.33
C VAL A 116 -19.34 -1.06 -18.19
N ASP A 117 -18.75 -1.24 -17.01
CA ASP A 117 -19.43 -1.80 -15.84
C ASP A 117 -20.59 -0.92 -15.36
N SER A 118 -20.48 0.41 -15.49
CA SER A 118 -21.56 1.34 -15.12
C SER A 118 -22.81 1.22 -16.00
N ARG A 119 -22.71 0.58 -17.16
CA ARG A 119 -23.83 0.32 -18.07
C ARG A 119 -24.54 -1.02 -17.81
N ASN A 120 -23.95 -1.86 -16.96
CA ASN A 120 -24.61 -3.11 -16.58
C ASN A 120 -25.88 -2.82 -15.78
N SER A 121 -26.90 -3.64 -15.99
CA SER A 121 -28.12 -3.53 -15.20
C SER A 121 -27.84 -3.79 -13.72
N LEU A 122 -28.45 -2.98 -12.87
CA LEU A 122 -28.37 -3.18 -11.42
C LEU A 122 -29.12 -4.48 -11.04
N PRO A 123 -28.68 -5.15 -9.95
CA PRO A 123 -29.42 -6.29 -9.40
C PRO A 123 -30.88 -5.93 -9.09
N THR A 124 -31.80 -6.86 -9.32
CA THR A 124 -33.25 -6.66 -9.20
C THR A 124 -33.66 -6.10 -7.84
N ASN A 125 -33.03 -6.56 -6.76
CA ASN A 125 -33.27 -6.07 -5.39
C ASN A 125 -32.90 -4.59 -5.23
N VAL A 126 -31.82 -4.14 -5.88
CA VAL A 126 -31.39 -2.72 -5.87
C VAL A 126 -32.35 -1.88 -6.69
N LEU A 127 -32.79 -2.36 -7.87
CA LEU A 127 -33.77 -1.68 -8.70
C LEU A 127 -35.11 -1.51 -7.96
N SER A 128 -35.60 -2.57 -7.32
CA SER A 128 -36.83 -2.53 -6.54
C SER A 128 -36.72 -1.55 -5.36
N TRP A 129 -35.57 -1.53 -4.68
CA TRP A 129 -35.33 -0.59 -3.60
C TRP A 129 -35.31 0.85 -4.10
N LEU A 130 -34.63 1.14 -5.21
CA LEU A 130 -34.60 2.46 -5.84
C LEU A 130 -36.00 2.90 -6.28
N ALA A 131 -36.79 1.99 -6.88
CA ALA A 131 -38.16 2.27 -7.31
C ALA A 131 -39.08 2.64 -6.12
N SER A 132 -38.87 2.04 -4.94
CA SER A 132 -39.61 2.38 -3.71
C SER A 132 -39.27 3.77 -3.16
N ARG A 133 -38.19 4.40 -3.63
CA ARG A 133 -37.67 5.70 -3.16
C ARG A 133 -37.87 6.81 -4.20
N ARG A 134 -38.80 6.66 -5.15
CA ARG A 134 -39.08 7.69 -6.15
C ARG A 134 -39.38 9.04 -5.49
N GLY A 135 -38.69 10.09 -5.95
CA GLY A 135 -38.80 11.44 -5.40
C GLY A 135 -37.92 11.75 -4.19
N CYS A 136 -37.20 10.76 -3.64
CA CYS A 136 -36.22 11.01 -2.59
C CYS A 136 -34.79 11.05 -3.18
N PRO A 137 -33.92 11.97 -2.71
CA PRO A 137 -32.51 11.91 -3.08
C PRO A 137 -31.86 10.65 -2.48
N VAL A 138 -31.10 9.93 -3.30
CA VAL A 138 -30.35 8.74 -2.86
C VAL A 138 -28.87 9.09 -2.81
N ILE A 139 -28.27 8.95 -1.64
CA ILE A 139 -26.84 9.15 -1.43
C ILE A 139 -26.20 7.78 -1.18
N ALA A 140 -25.19 7.43 -1.96
CA ALA A 140 -24.41 6.20 -1.78
C ALA A 140 -23.03 6.54 -1.21
N GLN A 141 -22.63 5.81 -0.19
CA GLN A 141 -21.26 5.87 0.35
C GLN A 141 -20.64 4.47 0.30
N VAL A 142 -19.47 4.37 -0.33
CA VAL A 142 -18.74 3.11 -0.44
C VAL A 142 -17.46 3.21 0.40
N GLY A 143 -17.31 2.31 1.37
CA GLY A 143 -16.14 2.29 2.24
C GLY A 143 -16.24 1.20 3.31
N MET A 144 -15.12 0.92 3.95
CA MET A 144 -15.16 0.08 5.17
C MET A 144 -15.79 0.88 6.31
N LEU A 145 -16.62 0.23 7.13
CA LEU A 145 -17.18 0.81 8.35
C LEU A 145 -16.05 1.03 9.37
N ARG A 146 -15.53 2.24 9.42
CA ARG A 146 -14.48 2.68 10.33
C ARG A 146 -14.72 4.14 10.75
N PRO A 147 -14.40 4.51 12.00
CA PRO A 147 -14.59 5.88 12.49
C PRO A 147 -13.92 6.96 11.62
N GLU A 148 -12.74 6.66 11.08
CA GLU A 148 -12.01 7.58 10.20
C GLU A 148 -12.65 7.80 8.83
N LYS A 149 -13.70 7.04 8.49
CA LYS A 149 -14.50 7.20 7.26
C LYS A 149 -15.77 8.01 7.47
N GLY A 150 -16.04 8.44 8.73
CA GLY A 150 -17.18 9.28 9.04
C GLY A 150 -18.53 8.56 9.12
N HIS A 151 -18.50 7.24 9.35
CA HIS A 151 -19.72 6.45 9.59
C HIS A 151 -20.15 6.51 11.03
#